data_cb68e22bacd4033a2f6343d5a4a329ce
#
_entry.id   cb68e22bacd4033a2f6343d5a4a329ce
#
_cell.length_a   1.000
_cell.length_b   1.000
_cell.length_c   1.000
_cell.angle_alpha   90.00
_cell.angle_beta   90.00
_cell.angle_gamma   90.00
#
_symmetry.space_group_name_H-M   'P 1'
#
loop_
_entity.id
_entity.type
_entity.pdbx_description
1 polymer ?
#
loop_
_entity_poly.entity_id
_entity_poly.type
_entity_poly.pdbx_seq_one_letter_code
_entity_poly.pdbx_strand_id
1 'polypeptide(L)'
;VWNEPGNSNRGTMSQTAMEKFFEILREKQVKQPLTADVWRMSTSLTQMSDIERSAVELSDVITFHYYGPYTNMIPLIELLRENFDRPLINNEWLNRLNDNNYKEIFPLFYLEKIGSYSWGLMQGYSQTFEPWGGYFRNPAFMEGKLDLTKWQHDLYRFNGYPYDPNETKLIRRYCDLAEKREGKTE
;
A
#
# COMPACT_ATOMS: atom_id res chain seq x y z
N VAL A 1 9.54 -8.23 7.18
CA VAL A 1 10.81 -8.94 6.89
C VAL A 1 11.62 -8.17 5.84
N TRP A 2 11.02 -7.78 4.76
CA TRP A 2 11.66 -7.04 3.67
C TRP A 2 10.65 -6.12 3.00
N ASN A 3 11.04 -4.86 2.76
CA ASN A 3 10.25 -3.90 2.00
C ASN A 3 10.54 -4.05 0.51
N GLU A 4 9.50 -4.20 -0.29
CA GLU A 4 9.53 -4.25 -1.75
C GLU A 4 10.57 -5.21 -2.37
N PRO A 5 10.65 -6.47 -1.93
CA PRO A 5 11.44 -7.45 -2.65
C PRO A 5 10.93 -7.57 -4.09
N GLY A 6 11.85 -7.73 -5.04
CA GLY A 6 11.53 -7.69 -6.48
C GLY A 6 11.58 -6.29 -7.10
N ASN A 7 11.73 -5.24 -6.29
CA ASN A 7 12.00 -3.90 -6.79
C ASN A 7 13.45 -3.83 -7.28
N SER A 8 13.64 -3.59 -8.56
CA SER A 8 14.92 -3.53 -9.26
C SER A 8 15.34 -4.83 -9.96
N ASN A 9 16.49 -4.77 -10.63
CA ASN A 9 17.09 -5.89 -11.38
C ASN A 9 17.64 -7.05 -10.52
N ARG A 10 17.32 -7.06 -9.22
CA ARG A 10 17.77 -8.11 -8.27
C ARG A 10 16.78 -9.26 -8.09
N GLY A 11 15.74 -9.35 -8.90
CA GLY A 11 14.57 -10.22 -8.78
C GLY A 11 14.77 -11.55 -8.03
N THR A 12 15.48 -12.52 -8.65
CA THR A 12 15.71 -13.84 -8.04
C THR A 12 16.57 -13.80 -6.78
N MET A 13 17.54 -12.90 -6.70
CA MET A 13 18.37 -12.73 -5.49
C MET A 13 17.53 -12.19 -4.32
N SER A 14 16.61 -11.28 -4.59
CA SER A 14 15.71 -10.73 -3.57
C SER A 14 14.81 -11.83 -3.00
N GLN A 15 14.29 -12.71 -3.84
CA GLN A 15 13.46 -13.83 -3.42
C GLN A 15 14.21 -14.76 -2.47
N THR A 16 15.36 -15.28 -2.89
CA THR A 16 16.17 -16.18 -2.08
C THR A 16 16.55 -15.57 -0.73
N ALA A 17 16.91 -14.27 -0.72
CA ALA A 17 17.25 -13.59 0.52
C ALA A 17 16.02 -13.41 1.43
N MET A 18 14.87 -13.04 0.88
CA MET A 18 13.61 -12.92 1.62
C MET A 18 13.21 -14.24 2.26
N GLU A 19 13.20 -15.32 1.49
CA GLU A 19 12.88 -16.67 1.98
C GLU A 19 13.83 -17.10 3.11
N LYS A 20 15.13 -16.81 2.97
CA LYS A 20 16.12 -17.11 4.01
C LYS A 20 15.91 -16.28 5.29
N PHE A 21 15.48 -15.05 5.18
CA PHE A 21 15.12 -14.25 6.37
C PHE A 21 13.90 -14.81 7.10
N PHE A 22 12.88 -15.24 6.39
CA PHE A 22 11.74 -15.93 7.00
C PHE A 22 12.18 -17.20 7.73
N GLU A 23 13.00 -18.04 7.07
CA GLU A 23 13.56 -19.27 7.67
C GLU A 23 14.30 -18.97 8.98
N ILE A 24 15.25 -18.03 8.97
CA ILE A 24 16.04 -17.65 10.14
C ILE A 24 15.13 -17.14 11.28
N LEU A 25 14.13 -16.33 10.97
CA LEU A 25 13.23 -15.78 11.98
C LEU A 25 12.31 -16.86 12.56
N ARG A 26 11.85 -17.82 11.73
CA ARG A 26 11.08 -18.99 12.19
C ARG A 26 11.94 -19.92 13.08
N GLU A 27 13.18 -20.19 12.71
CA GLU A 27 14.11 -20.96 13.54
C GLU A 27 14.35 -20.30 14.91
N LYS A 28 14.40 -18.96 14.95
CA LYS A 28 14.51 -18.19 16.19
C LYS A 28 13.22 -18.08 16.99
N GLN A 29 12.13 -18.68 16.51
CA GLN A 29 10.83 -18.69 17.16
C GLN A 29 10.33 -17.29 17.59
N VAL A 30 10.53 -16.29 16.73
CA VAL A 30 10.00 -14.95 16.98
C VAL A 30 8.48 -15.00 17.15
N LYS A 31 7.94 -14.26 18.11
CA LYS A 31 6.51 -14.27 18.46
C LYS A 31 5.70 -13.29 17.60
N GLN A 32 6.35 -12.29 17.02
CA GLN A 32 5.71 -11.29 16.17
C GLN A 32 5.29 -11.93 14.84
N PRO A 33 4.14 -11.57 14.29
CA PRO A 33 3.79 -11.96 12.93
C PRO A 33 4.81 -11.42 11.93
N LEU A 34 5.16 -12.24 10.96
CA LEU A 34 6.12 -11.90 9.91
C LEU A 34 5.38 -11.57 8.62
N THR A 35 5.89 -10.61 7.88
CA THR A 35 5.37 -10.24 6.56
C THR A 35 6.47 -9.69 5.67
N ALA A 36 6.25 -9.75 4.37
CA ALA A 36 7.03 -9.05 3.34
C ALA A 36 6.09 -8.51 2.27
N ASP A 37 6.29 -7.26 1.88
CA ASP A 37 5.48 -6.53 0.90
C ASP A 37 6.23 -6.48 -0.42
N VAL A 38 5.72 -7.12 -1.45
CA VAL A 38 6.37 -7.14 -2.76
C VAL A 38 6.21 -5.82 -3.50
N TRP A 39 7.18 -5.53 -4.37
CA TRP A 39 7.17 -4.33 -5.23
C TRP A 39 5.88 -4.16 -6.04
N ARG A 40 5.34 -5.27 -6.55
CA ARG A 40 4.07 -5.30 -7.26
C ARG A 40 3.25 -6.45 -6.74
N MET A 41 1.94 -6.28 -6.71
CA MET A 41 1.00 -7.36 -6.43
C MET A 41 0.10 -7.54 -7.65
N SER A 42 0.14 -8.74 -8.23
CA SER A 42 -0.69 -9.10 -9.36
C SER A 42 -2.15 -9.26 -8.95
N THR A 43 -3.06 -8.93 -9.85
CA THR A 43 -4.51 -9.11 -9.66
C THR A 43 -5.03 -10.47 -10.18
N SER A 44 -4.10 -11.40 -10.49
CA SER A 44 -4.41 -12.76 -10.93
C SER A 44 -3.35 -13.73 -10.42
N LEU A 45 -3.78 -14.86 -9.89
CA LEU A 45 -2.87 -15.92 -9.42
C LEU A 45 -1.94 -16.44 -10.51
N THR A 46 -2.41 -16.53 -11.75
CA THR A 46 -1.63 -17.01 -12.89
C THR A 46 -0.55 -16.04 -13.33
N GLN A 47 -0.67 -14.77 -12.94
CA GLN A 47 0.30 -13.71 -13.24
C GLN A 47 1.23 -13.42 -12.07
N MET A 48 0.98 -14.00 -10.91
CA MET A 48 1.89 -13.86 -9.77
C MET A 48 3.25 -14.45 -10.10
N SER A 49 4.27 -13.64 -9.95
CA SER A 49 5.66 -14.09 -10.00
C SER A 49 6.00 -14.95 -8.77
N ASP A 50 7.08 -15.72 -8.86
CA ASP A 50 7.50 -16.57 -7.75
C ASP A 50 7.75 -15.79 -6.46
N ILE A 51 8.31 -14.58 -6.57
CA ILE A 51 8.57 -13.73 -5.40
C ILE A 51 7.27 -13.20 -4.77
N GLU A 52 6.25 -12.85 -5.57
CA GLU A 52 4.93 -12.46 -5.05
C GLU A 52 4.29 -13.62 -4.30
N ARG A 53 4.33 -14.81 -4.90
CA ARG A 53 3.80 -16.04 -4.29
C ARG A 53 4.52 -16.38 -2.99
N SER A 54 5.84 -16.43 -2.99
CA SER A 54 6.63 -16.68 -1.79
C SER A 54 6.34 -15.66 -0.68
N ALA A 55 6.26 -14.38 -1.01
CA ALA A 55 5.98 -13.36 -0.02
C ALA A 55 4.61 -13.55 0.64
N VAL A 56 3.57 -13.82 -0.15
CA VAL A 56 2.22 -14.06 0.39
C VAL A 56 2.17 -15.36 1.19
N GLU A 57 2.74 -16.46 0.69
CA GLU A 57 2.69 -17.76 1.35
C GLU A 57 3.46 -17.81 2.67
N LEU A 58 4.59 -17.10 2.77
CA LEU A 58 5.41 -17.03 3.97
C LEU A 58 4.92 -16.05 5.04
N SER A 59 4.09 -15.07 4.66
CA SER A 59 3.61 -14.02 5.55
C SER A 59 2.49 -14.48 6.47
N ASP A 60 2.52 -14.14 7.75
CA ASP A 60 1.43 -14.39 8.71
C ASP A 60 0.28 -13.39 8.54
N VAL A 61 0.61 -12.17 8.13
CA VAL A 61 -0.29 -11.11 7.75
C VAL A 61 0.10 -10.68 6.35
N ILE A 62 -0.83 -10.64 5.41
CA ILE A 62 -0.52 -10.21 4.06
C ILE A 62 -0.47 -8.70 4.02
N THR A 63 0.72 -8.16 3.82
CA THR A 63 0.92 -6.76 3.53
C THR A 63 1.14 -6.55 2.04
N PHE A 64 0.61 -5.46 1.50
CA PHE A 64 0.76 -5.15 0.09
C PHE A 64 0.82 -3.64 -0.16
N HIS A 65 1.54 -3.25 -1.21
CA HIS A 65 1.57 -1.90 -1.73
C HIS A 65 0.68 -1.81 -2.96
N TYR A 66 -0.13 -0.76 -3.03
CA TYR A 66 -0.94 -0.55 -4.21
C TYR A 66 -1.24 0.94 -4.44
N TYR A 67 -0.77 1.46 -5.56
CA TYR A 67 -0.91 2.86 -5.96
C TYR A 67 -1.81 3.07 -7.18
N GLY A 68 -2.52 2.03 -7.59
CA GLY A 68 -3.45 2.08 -8.70
C GLY A 68 -4.87 2.52 -8.30
N PRO A 69 -5.75 2.75 -9.29
CA PRO A 69 -7.09 3.24 -9.05
C PRO A 69 -7.97 2.24 -8.28
N TYR A 70 -9.06 2.76 -7.69
CA TYR A 70 -10.06 1.99 -6.95
C TYR A 70 -10.56 0.76 -7.70
N THR A 71 -10.84 0.90 -9.00
CA THR A 71 -11.35 -0.19 -9.84
C THR A 71 -10.44 -1.41 -9.91
N ASN A 72 -9.15 -1.24 -9.71
CA ASN A 72 -8.18 -2.32 -9.71
C ASN A 72 -7.84 -2.79 -8.28
N MET A 73 -8.12 -1.97 -7.26
CA MET A 73 -7.97 -2.37 -5.86
C MET A 73 -8.97 -3.46 -5.47
N ILE A 74 -10.20 -3.38 -5.96
CA ILE A 74 -11.24 -4.36 -5.66
C ILE A 74 -10.81 -5.78 -6.07
N PRO A 75 -10.50 -6.07 -7.34
CA PRO A 75 -10.11 -7.42 -7.74
C PRO A 75 -8.82 -7.91 -7.05
N LEU A 76 -7.95 -7.01 -6.63
CA LEU A 76 -6.78 -7.39 -5.83
C LEU A 76 -7.20 -7.87 -4.43
N ILE A 77 -8.10 -7.16 -3.76
CA ILE A 77 -8.61 -7.55 -2.44
C ILE A 77 -9.37 -8.87 -2.54
N GLU A 78 -10.22 -9.03 -3.54
CA GLU A 78 -10.95 -10.27 -3.82
C GLU A 78 -9.99 -11.44 -4.02
N LEU A 79 -8.99 -11.29 -4.87
CA LEU A 79 -7.95 -12.30 -5.09
C LEU A 79 -7.29 -12.74 -3.79
N LEU A 80 -6.86 -11.79 -2.96
CA LEU A 80 -6.20 -12.09 -1.71
C LEU A 80 -7.13 -12.78 -0.71
N ARG A 81 -8.40 -12.35 -0.62
CA ARG A 81 -9.41 -12.94 0.26
C ARG A 81 -9.80 -14.37 -0.13
N GLU A 82 -10.02 -14.60 -1.42
CA GLU A 82 -10.46 -15.90 -1.93
C GLU A 82 -9.38 -16.98 -1.81
N ASN A 83 -8.12 -16.59 -1.85
CA ASN A 83 -7.02 -17.55 -1.95
C ASN A 83 -6.18 -17.66 -0.69
N PHE A 84 -6.28 -16.69 0.24
CA PHE A 84 -5.46 -16.66 1.44
C PHE A 84 -6.28 -16.26 2.66
N ASP A 85 -6.46 -17.17 3.60
CA ASP A 85 -7.19 -16.93 4.86
C ASP A 85 -6.27 -16.26 5.90
N ARG A 86 -5.96 -14.96 5.64
CA ARG A 86 -5.07 -14.17 6.49
C ARG A 86 -5.52 -12.71 6.56
N PRO A 87 -5.20 -11.99 7.66
CA PRO A 87 -5.45 -10.55 7.73
C PRO A 87 -4.71 -9.80 6.61
N LEU A 88 -5.35 -8.75 6.08
CA LEU A 88 -4.79 -7.89 5.04
C LEU A 88 -4.43 -6.52 5.61
N ILE A 89 -3.28 -6.00 5.22
CA ILE A 89 -2.85 -4.62 5.49
C ILE A 89 -2.29 -4.03 4.20
N ASN A 90 -2.86 -2.91 3.74
CA ASN A 90 -2.21 -2.11 2.71
C ASN A 90 -1.30 -1.09 3.40
N ASN A 91 -0.01 -1.34 3.38
CA ASN A 91 0.94 -0.52 4.13
C ASN A 91 1.65 0.55 3.29
N GLU A 92 1.36 0.63 1.98
CA GLU A 92 1.71 1.77 1.14
C GLU A 92 0.65 2.00 0.06
N TRP A 93 0.04 3.17 0.08
CA TRP A 93 -0.93 3.62 -0.91
C TRP A 93 -1.02 5.16 -0.88
N LEU A 94 -1.91 5.74 -1.62
CA LEU A 94 -2.11 7.15 -1.91
C LEU A 94 -1.25 7.63 -3.07
N ASN A 95 -1.87 7.73 -4.23
CA ASN A 95 -1.28 8.33 -5.42
C ASN A 95 -2.39 9.08 -6.18
N ARG A 96 -2.59 10.33 -5.83
CA ARG A 96 -3.68 11.16 -6.37
C ARG A 96 -3.58 11.37 -7.86
N LEU A 97 -2.39 11.24 -8.43
CA LEU A 97 -2.16 11.33 -9.87
C LEU A 97 -2.66 10.10 -10.66
N ASN A 98 -2.91 9.01 -9.95
CA ASN A 98 -3.40 7.75 -10.51
C ASN A 98 -4.75 7.34 -9.89
N ASP A 99 -5.57 8.31 -9.54
CA ASP A 99 -6.90 8.14 -8.93
C ASP A 99 -6.94 7.20 -7.70
N ASN A 100 -5.78 7.03 -7.05
CA ASN A 100 -5.67 6.37 -5.77
C ASN A 100 -5.72 7.43 -4.67
N ASN A 101 -6.91 7.64 -4.11
CA ASN A 101 -7.22 8.75 -3.24
C ASN A 101 -8.04 8.34 -2.02
N TYR A 102 -8.07 9.20 -1.00
CA TYR A 102 -8.78 8.93 0.24
C TYR A 102 -10.30 8.77 0.07
N LYS A 103 -10.90 9.50 -0.87
CA LYS A 103 -12.35 9.51 -1.04
C LYS A 103 -12.91 8.13 -1.42
N GLU A 104 -12.16 7.38 -2.22
CA GLU A 104 -12.60 6.08 -2.75
C GLU A 104 -11.95 4.92 -2.01
N ILE A 105 -10.64 4.98 -1.76
CA ILE A 105 -9.88 3.86 -1.22
C ILE A 105 -10.09 3.70 0.30
N PHE A 106 -10.12 4.80 1.06
CA PHE A 106 -10.20 4.69 2.51
C PHE A 106 -11.53 4.10 3.03
N PRO A 107 -12.71 4.47 2.46
CA PRO A 107 -13.96 3.79 2.74
C PRO A 107 -13.94 2.29 2.42
N LEU A 108 -13.31 1.90 1.31
CA LEU A 108 -13.14 0.49 0.93
C LEU A 108 -12.36 -0.27 2.00
N PHE A 109 -11.23 0.26 2.45
CA PHE A 109 -10.44 -0.38 3.52
C PHE A 109 -11.24 -0.54 4.82
N TYR A 110 -12.05 0.46 5.18
CA TYR A 110 -12.95 0.35 6.33
C TYR A 110 -13.98 -0.76 6.17
N LEU A 111 -14.63 -0.85 5.01
CA LEU A 111 -15.64 -1.89 4.72
C LEU A 111 -15.02 -3.28 4.72
N GLU A 112 -13.88 -3.42 4.08
CA GLU A 112 -13.13 -4.68 3.98
C GLU A 112 -12.30 -5.02 5.23
N LYS A 113 -12.31 -4.18 6.27
CA LYS A 113 -11.51 -4.37 7.50
C LYS A 113 -10.03 -4.56 7.19
N ILE A 114 -9.49 -3.75 6.29
CA ILE A 114 -8.08 -3.73 5.91
C ILE A 114 -7.38 -2.63 6.69
N GLY A 115 -6.33 -2.98 7.43
CA GLY A 115 -5.43 -2.00 8.00
C GLY A 115 -4.71 -1.21 6.91
N SER A 116 -4.47 0.09 7.09
CA SER A 116 -3.83 0.85 6.03
C SER A 116 -2.90 1.96 6.53
N TYR A 117 -1.81 2.16 5.78
CA TYR A 117 -0.84 3.23 5.98
C TYR A 117 -0.60 3.93 4.63
N SER A 118 -1.00 5.18 4.52
CA SER A 118 -0.72 5.95 3.31
C SER A 118 0.74 6.35 3.22
N TRP A 119 1.25 6.41 2.02
CA TRP A 119 2.58 6.95 1.76
C TRP A 119 2.55 8.47 1.79
N GLY A 120 3.54 9.08 2.49
CA GLY A 120 3.63 10.52 2.64
C GLY A 120 2.76 11.10 3.75
N LEU A 121 3.37 11.86 4.64
CA LEU A 121 2.67 12.52 5.76
C LEU A 121 2.74 14.03 5.65
N MET A 122 3.93 14.58 5.55
CA MET A 122 4.15 16.03 5.60
C MET A 122 5.16 16.46 4.55
N GLN A 123 4.81 17.51 3.81
CA GLN A 123 5.70 18.17 2.87
C GLN A 123 7.04 18.52 3.54
N GLY A 124 8.13 18.03 2.96
CA GLY A 124 9.46 18.25 3.51
C GLY A 124 10.56 17.80 2.55
N TYR A 125 11.72 17.49 3.08
CA TYR A 125 12.91 17.11 2.31
C TYR A 125 12.76 15.82 1.50
N SER A 126 11.85 14.93 1.89
CA SER A 126 11.54 13.70 1.15
C SER A 126 10.83 13.98 -0.18
N GLN A 127 10.21 15.16 -0.32
CA GLN A 127 9.51 15.61 -1.54
C GLN A 127 8.48 14.61 -2.09
N THR A 128 7.86 13.83 -1.20
CA THR A 128 6.87 12.82 -1.58
C THR A 128 5.57 13.43 -2.13
N PHE A 129 5.37 14.72 -2.00
CA PHE A 129 4.28 15.46 -2.65
C PHE A 129 4.51 15.66 -4.16
N GLU A 130 5.76 15.61 -4.62
CA GLU A 130 6.10 15.74 -6.05
C GLU A 130 5.82 14.44 -6.81
N PRO A 131 5.47 14.54 -8.11
CA PRO A 131 5.28 13.37 -8.95
C PRO A 131 6.55 12.54 -9.09
N TRP A 132 6.40 11.22 -9.09
CA TRP A 132 7.52 10.33 -9.37
C TRP A 132 8.15 10.63 -10.75
N GLY A 133 9.46 10.57 -10.83
CA GLY A 133 10.20 10.80 -12.08
C GLY A 133 9.75 9.91 -13.26
N GLY A 134 9.09 8.78 -13.00
CA GLY A 134 8.49 7.92 -14.02
C GLY A 134 7.37 8.60 -14.81
N TYR A 135 6.60 9.49 -14.18
CA TYR A 135 5.53 10.23 -14.86
C TYR A 135 6.10 11.13 -15.96
N PHE A 136 7.20 11.82 -15.70
CA PHE A 136 7.83 12.72 -16.66
C PHE A 136 8.53 12.00 -17.82
N ARG A 137 8.75 10.69 -17.69
CA ARG A 137 9.38 9.86 -18.74
C ARG A 137 8.37 9.11 -19.60
N ASN A 138 7.12 9.10 -19.23
CA ASN A 138 6.07 8.39 -19.97
C ASN A 138 5.28 9.38 -20.84
N PRO A 139 5.35 9.28 -22.18
CA PRO A 139 4.63 10.19 -23.08
C PRO A 139 3.13 10.26 -22.82
N ALA A 140 2.49 9.16 -22.43
CA ALA A 140 1.07 9.12 -22.11
C ALA A 140 0.68 10.06 -20.95
N PHE A 141 1.60 10.31 -20.04
CA PHE A 141 1.39 11.27 -18.95
C PHE A 141 1.76 12.70 -19.37
N MET A 142 2.69 12.88 -20.32
CA MET A 142 3.10 14.18 -20.80
C MET A 142 2.09 14.85 -21.75
N GLU A 143 1.19 14.08 -22.37
CA GLU A 143 0.16 14.58 -23.29
C GLU A 143 -1.04 15.25 -22.60
N GLY A 144 -0.82 15.96 -21.48
CA GLY A 144 -1.84 16.74 -20.80
C GLY A 144 -2.80 15.95 -19.90
N LYS A 145 -2.50 14.68 -19.65
CA LYS A 145 -3.29 13.82 -18.75
C LYS A 145 -2.84 13.88 -17.29
N LEU A 146 -1.67 14.46 -17.00
CA LEU A 146 -1.12 14.57 -15.66
C LEU A 146 -1.49 15.93 -15.06
N ASP A 147 -2.31 15.92 -14.03
CA ASP A 147 -2.65 17.11 -13.27
C ASP A 147 -1.55 17.42 -12.24
N LEU A 148 -0.57 18.20 -12.65
CA LEU A 148 0.55 18.62 -11.79
C LEU A 148 0.16 19.61 -10.68
N THR A 149 -1.11 20.03 -10.61
CA THR A 149 -1.61 20.83 -9.48
C THR A 149 -1.93 19.97 -8.26
N LYS A 150 -2.05 18.65 -8.46
CA LYS A 150 -2.25 17.68 -7.37
C LYS A 150 -0.92 17.25 -6.78
N TRP A 151 -0.87 17.17 -5.47
CA TRP A 151 0.18 16.46 -4.78
C TRP A 151 0.02 14.94 -4.98
N GLN A 152 1.11 14.26 -5.26
CA GLN A 152 1.05 12.81 -5.42
C GLN A 152 0.72 12.13 -4.10
N HIS A 153 1.50 12.42 -3.06
CA HIS A 153 1.32 11.90 -1.70
C HIS A 153 1.12 13.05 -0.71
N ASP A 154 1.60 12.92 0.49
CA ASP A 154 1.55 13.85 1.61
C ASP A 154 0.15 14.39 1.97
N LEU A 155 -0.10 14.45 3.27
CA LEU A 155 -1.36 14.94 3.83
C LEU A 155 -1.28 16.38 4.31
N TYR A 156 -0.10 16.80 4.74
CA TYR A 156 0.09 18.08 5.37
C TYR A 156 1.17 18.90 4.68
N ARG A 157 0.95 20.21 4.65
CA ARG A 157 1.96 21.19 4.27
C ARG A 157 3.02 21.31 5.37
N PHE A 158 4.19 21.85 5.06
CA PHE A 158 5.28 22.05 6.02
C PHE A 158 4.89 22.87 7.27
N ASN A 159 3.83 23.69 7.17
CA ASN A 159 3.30 24.48 8.26
C ASN A 159 2.19 23.76 9.08
N GLY A 160 1.96 22.46 8.83
CA GLY A 160 0.97 21.66 9.52
C GLY A 160 -0.45 21.80 9.01
N TYR A 161 -0.73 22.66 8.04
CA TYR A 161 -2.07 22.71 7.42
C TYR A 161 -2.29 21.52 6.48
N PRO A 162 -3.50 20.93 6.47
CA PRO A 162 -3.81 19.88 5.51
C PRO A 162 -3.63 20.33 4.06
N TYR A 163 -3.16 19.43 3.20
CA TYR A 163 -3.21 19.62 1.75
C TYR A 163 -4.65 19.77 1.29
N ASP A 164 -5.51 18.82 1.63
CA ASP A 164 -6.97 18.89 1.50
C ASP A 164 -7.64 18.62 2.86
N PRO A 165 -8.34 19.62 3.44
CA PRO A 165 -9.06 19.43 4.70
C PRO A 165 -10.15 18.35 4.66
N ASN A 166 -10.69 18.02 3.47
CA ASN A 166 -11.70 16.98 3.34
C ASN A 166 -11.11 15.59 3.53
N GLU A 167 -9.88 15.35 3.07
CA GLU A 167 -9.18 14.08 3.30
C GLU A 167 -8.95 13.84 4.81
N THR A 168 -8.45 14.82 5.52
CA THR A 168 -8.21 14.69 6.97
C THR A 168 -9.49 14.52 7.79
N LYS A 169 -10.59 15.15 7.38
CA LYS A 169 -11.92 14.93 7.98
C LYS A 169 -12.42 13.51 7.72
N LEU A 170 -12.22 13.03 6.50
CA LEU A 170 -12.63 11.68 6.10
C LEU A 170 -11.83 10.63 6.87
N ILE A 171 -10.51 10.79 6.98
CA ILE A 171 -9.66 9.92 7.77
C ILE A 171 -10.18 9.84 9.22
N ARG A 172 -10.36 10.98 9.89
CA ARG A 172 -10.86 11.02 11.27
C ARG A 172 -12.19 10.29 11.39
N ARG A 173 -13.14 10.59 10.48
CA ARG A 173 -14.47 9.94 10.50
C ARG A 173 -14.38 8.41 10.44
N TYR A 174 -13.56 7.87 9.54
CA TYR A 174 -13.48 6.41 9.42
C TYR A 174 -12.66 5.76 10.54
N CYS A 175 -11.69 6.44 11.12
CA CYS A 175 -11.02 6.00 12.33
C CYS A 175 -12.01 5.92 13.49
N ASP A 176 -12.81 6.98 13.74
CA ASP A 176 -13.84 6.99 14.78
C ASP A 176 -14.89 5.88 14.58
N LEU A 177 -15.28 5.62 13.33
CA LEU A 177 -16.20 4.51 13.02
C LEU A 177 -15.57 3.13 13.26
N ALA A 178 -14.28 2.97 12.97
CA ALA A 178 -13.58 1.72 13.21
C ALA A 178 -13.43 1.46 14.73
N GLU A 179 -13.09 2.47 15.51
CA GLU A 179 -13.00 2.38 16.98
C GLU A 179 -14.34 1.98 17.61
N LYS A 180 -15.43 2.61 17.17
CA LYS A 180 -16.79 2.25 17.61
C LYS A 180 -17.18 0.82 17.25
N ARG A 181 -16.84 0.37 16.05
CA ARG A 181 -17.11 -1.00 15.59
C ARG A 181 -16.39 -2.03 16.45
N GLU A 182 -15.21 -1.71 16.94
CA GLU A 182 -14.40 -2.60 17.78
C GLU A 182 -14.72 -2.46 19.29
N GLY A 183 -15.69 -1.64 19.68
CA GLY A 183 -16.07 -1.40 21.08
C GLY A 183 -15.01 -0.69 21.91
N LYS A 184 -14.13 0.09 21.27
CA LYS A 184 -13.04 0.82 21.92
C LYS A 184 -13.40 2.23 22.39
N THR A 185 -14.62 2.69 22.10
CA THR A 185 -15.15 3.98 22.58
C THR A 185 -16.40 3.75 23.39
N GLU A 186 -16.34 4.11 24.70
CA GLU A 186 -17.52 4.33 25.51
C GLU A 186 -18.22 5.64 25.13
#